data_5f75beab05695ea774bdcfe1306d1a5c
#
_entry.id   5f75beab05695ea774bdcfe1306d1a5c
#
_cell.length_a   1.000
_cell.length_b   1.000
_cell.length_c   1.000
_cell.angle_alpha   90.00
_cell.angle_beta   90.00
_cell.angle_gamma   90.00
#
_symmetry.space_group_name_H-M   'P 1'
#
loop_
_entity.id
_entity.type
_entity.pdbx_description
1 polymer ?
#
loop_
_entity_poly.entity_id
_entity_poly.type
_entity_poly.pdbx_seq_one_letter_code
_entity_poly.pdbx_strand_id
1 'polypeptide(L)'
;MTQSPKEARWGSLQSYCYGLIAKAEAAAEPPAPALFFHGNGFSALTYNGLLSRLAPDLPVRAFDLQGHGRSDDIPSLAQLHNWRVYRGNVEDVLDRNGPAILIGHSMGALCSMFTAMERPEDVRGLVLLEPVFFPPLFMLGLSLARLLNVEARSNRLIPQARERRQYFDSHEQAIDYFRGRKALKSWPEEAIH
;
A
#
# COMPACT_ATOMS: atom_id res chain seq x y z
N MET A 1 13.41 -1.53 21.11
CA MET A 1 13.95 -2.16 19.89
C MET A 1 12.80 -2.74 19.12
N THR A 2 12.49 -2.18 17.95
CA THR A 2 11.45 -2.73 17.06
C THR A 2 12.00 -4.03 16.46
N GLN A 3 11.34 -5.15 16.70
CA GLN A 3 11.67 -6.40 16.03
C GLN A 3 11.45 -6.23 14.52
N SER A 4 12.44 -6.64 13.72
CA SER A 4 12.26 -6.70 12.28
C SER A 4 11.10 -7.64 11.93
N PRO A 5 10.21 -7.28 11.01
CA PRO A 5 9.09 -8.13 10.66
C PRO A 5 9.58 -9.42 9.98
N LYS A 6 8.83 -10.51 10.15
CA LYS A 6 9.10 -11.76 9.45
C LYS A 6 8.64 -11.66 8.01
N GLU A 7 9.56 -11.83 7.06
CA GLU A 7 9.28 -11.77 5.62
C GLU A 7 8.75 -13.11 5.08
N ALA A 8 7.84 -13.03 4.11
CA ALA A 8 7.34 -14.18 3.36
C ALA A 8 6.84 -13.77 1.97
N ARG A 9 6.93 -14.70 1.01
CA ARG A 9 6.31 -14.51 -0.32
C ARG A 9 4.86 -14.99 -0.30
N TRP A 10 4.01 -14.24 -0.99
CA TRP A 10 2.61 -14.57 -1.13
C TRP A 10 2.14 -14.41 -2.58
N GLY A 11 2.38 -15.44 -3.39
CA GLY A 11 2.25 -15.36 -4.85
C GLY A 11 3.23 -14.34 -5.42
N SER A 12 2.71 -13.37 -6.16
CA SER A 12 3.47 -12.25 -6.73
C SER A 12 3.84 -11.17 -5.70
N LEU A 13 3.31 -11.26 -4.46
CA LEU A 13 3.49 -10.22 -3.45
C LEU A 13 4.54 -10.61 -2.41
N GLN A 14 5.33 -9.63 -1.98
CA GLN A 14 6.14 -9.70 -0.77
C GLN A 14 5.30 -9.30 0.43
N SER A 15 5.41 -10.03 1.52
CA SER A 15 4.70 -9.73 2.76
C SER A 15 5.61 -9.67 3.97
N TYR A 16 5.17 -8.94 4.99
CA TYR A 16 5.86 -8.66 6.22
C TYR A 16 4.91 -8.87 7.40
N CYS A 17 5.24 -9.81 8.30
CA CYS A 17 4.42 -10.13 9.45
C CYS A 17 4.91 -9.38 10.69
N TYR A 18 4.03 -8.62 11.30
CA TYR A 18 4.24 -7.88 12.54
C TYR A 18 3.44 -8.53 13.67
N GLY A 19 4.10 -8.79 14.80
CA GLY A 19 3.49 -9.46 15.94
C GLY A 19 3.46 -10.98 15.82
N LEU A 20 2.80 -11.62 16.80
CA LEU A 20 2.75 -13.08 16.93
C LEU A 20 1.56 -13.67 16.15
N ILE A 21 1.55 -13.53 14.83
CA ILE A 21 0.48 -14.07 13.97
C ILE A 21 0.27 -15.57 14.25
N ALA A 22 1.34 -16.37 14.29
CA ALA A 22 1.25 -17.79 14.56
C ALA A 22 0.59 -18.12 15.92
N LYS A 23 0.75 -17.26 16.94
CA LYS A 23 0.08 -17.41 18.22
C LYS A 23 -1.41 -17.06 18.15
N ALA A 24 -1.74 -16.04 17.38
CA ALA A 24 -3.13 -15.66 17.12
C ALA A 24 -3.87 -16.74 16.32
N GLU A 25 -3.23 -17.30 15.29
CA GLU A 25 -3.77 -18.39 14.45
C GLU A 25 -3.96 -19.71 15.24
N ALA A 26 -3.17 -19.94 16.29
CA ALA A 26 -3.26 -21.13 17.13
C ALA A 26 -4.33 -21.02 18.25
N ALA A 27 -5.02 -19.90 18.39
CA ALA A 27 -6.09 -19.72 19.36
C ALA A 27 -7.31 -20.58 18.97
N ALA A 28 -8.08 -21.03 19.97
CA ALA A 28 -9.31 -21.80 19.74
C ALA A 28 -10.34 -21.01 18.88
N GLU A 29 -10.39 -19.69 19.05
CA GLU A 29 -11.12 -18.75 18.22
C GLU A 29 -10.14 -17.67 17.75
N PRO A 30 -9.45 -17.88 16.62
CA PRO A 30 -8.48 -16.93 16.14
C PRO A 30 -9.17 -15.61 15.74
N PRO A 31 -8.63 -14.46 16.15
CA PRO A 31 -9.15 -13.18 15.70
C PRO A 31 -8.97 -13.07 14.17
N ALA A 32 -9.87 -12.33 13.53
CA ALA A 32 -9.73 -12.06 12.11
C ALA A 32 -8.35 -11.41 11.84
N PRO A 33 -7.56 -11.94 10.90
CA PRO A 33 -6.25 -11.39 10.59
C PRO A 33 -6.36 -9.98 10.04
N ALA A 34 -5.42 -9.11 10.39
CA ALA A 34 -5.32 -7.77 9.85
C ALA A 34 -4.33 -7.74 8.68
N LEU A 35 -4.77 -7.20 7.55
CA LEU A 35 -4.01 -7.10 6.30
C LEU A 35 -3.82 -5.64 5.93
N PHE A 36 -2.57 -5.22 5.76
CA PHE A 36 -2.23 -3.83 5.48
C PHE A 36 -1.75 -3.64 4.04
N PHE A 37 -2.28 -2.60 3.37
CA PHE A 37 -1.96 -2.19 2.00
C PHE A 37 -1.52 -0.73 1.95
N HIS A 38 -0.33 -0.47 1.41
CA HIS A 38 0.33 0.83 1.39
C HIS A 38 -0.23 1.79 0.32
N GLY A 39 0.17 3.07 0.42
CA GLY A 39 -0.11 4.10 -0.58
C GLY A 39 0.78 4.01 -1.83
N ASN A 40 0.35 4.64 -2.91
CA ASN A 40 1.11 4.68 -4.16
C ASN A 40 2.50 5.30 -3.96
N GLY A 41 3.53 4.64 -4.48
CA GLY A 41 4.93 5.08 -4.39
C GLY A 41 5.60 4.81 -3.04
N PHE A 42 4.95 4.04 -2.16
CA PHE A 42 5.51 3.52 -0.91
C PHE A 42 5.71 2.01 -0.99
N SER A 43 6.23 1.43 0.08
CA SER A 43 6.28 0.00 0.34
C SER A 43 5.71 -0.30 1.73
N ALA A 44 5.45 -1.56 2.04
CA ALA A 44 4.99 -1.96 3.36
C ALA A 44 5.98 -1.55 4.47
N LEU A 45 7.29 -1.64 4.21
CA LEU A 45 8.33 -1.27 5.16
C LEU A 45 8.34 0.22 5.52
N THR A 46 7.82 1.10 4.65
CA THR A 46 7.65 2.52 4.97
C THR A 46 6.79 2.75 6.21
N TYR A 47 5.89 1.80 6.52
CA TYR A 47 4.99 1.84 7.68
C TYR A 47 5.51 1.05 8.87
N ASN A 48 6.77 0.61 8.86
CA ASN A 48 7.36 -0.22 9.91
C ASN A 48 7.16 0.36 11.32
N GLY A 49 7.37 1.66 11.50
CA GLY A 49 7.17 2.34 12.79
C GLY A 49 5.71 2.27 13.29
N LEU A 50 4.73 2.45 12.40
CA LEU A 50 3.31 2.33 12.71
C LEU A 50 2.93 0.88 13.03
N LEU A 51 3.28 -0.04 12.14
CA LEU A 51 2.86 -1.44 12.22
C LEU A 51 3.49 -2.15 13.42
N SER A 52 4.73 -1.81 13.76
CA SER A 52 5.41 -2.34 14.96
C SER A 52 4.74 -1.87 16.26
N ARG A 53 4.15 -0.66 16.28
CA ARG A 53 3.40 -0.16 17.44
C ARG A 53 2.02 -0.80 17.58
N LEU A 54 1.40 -1.20 16.47
CA LEU A 54 0.11 -1.91 16.48
C LEU A 54 0.27 -3.40 16.82
N ALA A 55 1.40 -3.99 16.45
CA ALA A 55 1.64 -5.42 16.49
C ALA A 55 1.42 -6.12 17.85
N PRO A 56 1.63 -5.51 19.03
CA PRO A 56 1.34 -6.14 20.31
C PRO A 56 -0.14 -6.46 20.51
N ASP A 57 -1.03 -5.57 20.05
CA ASP A 57 -2.48 -5.67 20.25
C ASP A 57 -3.18 -6.20 18.99
N LEU A 58 -2.64 -5.91 17.82
CA LEU A 58 -3.18 -6.31 16.52
C LEU A 58 -2.07 -6.84 15.63
N PRO A 59 -1.84 -8.14 15.55
CA PRO A 59 -0.91 -8.73 14.59
C PRO A 59 -1.32 -8.40 13.16
N VAL A 60 -0.42 -7.81 12.39
CA VAL A 60 -0.68 -7.31 11.04
C VAL A 60 0.23 -8.00 10.04
N ARG A 61 -0.31 -8.42 8.91
CA ARG A 61 0.46 -8.78 7.72
C ARG A 61 0.37 -7.65 6.71
N ALA A 62 1.50 -7.04 6.37
CA ALA A 62 1.59 -5.97 5.40
C ALA A 62 2.13 -6.50 4.06
N PHE A 63 1.67 -5.93 2.96
CA PHE A 63 2.03 -6.37 1.61
C PHE A 63 2.63 -5.22 0.81
N ASP A 64 3.72 -5.52 0.10
CA ASP A 64 4.12 -4.71 -1.05
C ASP A 64 3.17 -5.03 -2.20
N LEU A 65 2.50 -4.03 -2.75
CA LEU A 65 1.66 -4.19 -3.93
C LEU A 65 2.53 -4.37 -5.18
N GLN A 66 2.04 -5.02 -6.23
CA GLN A 66 2.80 -5.22 -7.47
C GLN A 66 3.42 -3.92 -8.00
N GLY A 67 4.63 -4.00 -8.52
CA GLY A 67 5.40 -2.84 -8.97
C GLY A 67 5.93 -1.95 -7.84
N HIS A 68 5.84 -2.39 -6.58
CA HIS A 68 6.37 -1.68 -5.41
C HIS A 68 7.21 -2.61 -4.54
N GLY A 69 8.16 -2.01 -3.82
CA GLY A 69 9.00 -2.71 -2.85
C GLY A 69 9.72 -3.92 -3.45
N ARG A 70 9.48 -5.11 -2.88
CA ARG A 70 10.07 -6.38 -3.32
C ARG A 70 9.06 -7.33 -3.98
N SER A 71 7.87 -6.85 -4.30
CA SER A 71 6.88 -7.60 -5.07
C SER A 71 7.24 -7.64 -6.55
N ASP A 72 6.62 -8.58 -7.27
CA ASP A 72 6.84 -8.70 -8.71
C ASP A 72 6.36 -7.45 -9.45
N ASP A 73 6.96 -7.19 -10.60
CA ASP A 73 6.55 -6.10 -11.48
C ASP A 73 5.14 -6.32 -12.04
N ILE A 74 4.50 -5.24 -12.44
CA ILE A 74 3.24 -5.29 -13.16
C ILE A 74 3.51 -5.77 -14.59
N PRO A 75 2.87 -6.85 -15.05
CA PRO A 75 3.18 -7.48 -16.34
C PRO A 75 3.01 -6.54 -17.54
N SER A 76 2.16 -5.52 -17.43
CA SER A 76 1.93 -4.57 -18.52
C SER A 76 1.53 -3.20 -17.99
N LEU A 77 2.21 -2.15 -18.47
CA LEU A 77 1.85 -0.76 -18.15
C LEU A 77 0.43 -0.39 -18.63
N ALA A 78 -0.10 -1.10 -19.62
CA ALA A 78 -1.49 -0.93 -20.05
C ALA A 78 -2.51 -1.26 -18.96
N GLN A 79 -2.14 -2.06 -17.96
CA GLN A 79 -3.00 -2.38 -16.81
C GLN A 79 -3.05 -1.26 -15.77
N LEU A 80 -2.15 -0.27 -15.86
CA LEU A 80 -2.08 0.86 -14.93
C LEU A 80 -3.08 2.00 -15.23
N HIS A 81 -3.98 1.85 -16.19
CA HIS A 81 -4.99 2.89 -16.50
C HIS A 81 -5.94 3.20 -15.34
N ASN A 82 -6.06 2.27 -14.41
CA ASN A 82 -6.80 2.44 -13.16
C ASN A 82 -6.17 1.54 -12.09
N TRP A 83 -6.62 1.67 -10.85
CA TRP A 83 -6.09 0.88 -9.74
C TRP A 83 -6.66 -0.56 -9.62
N ARG A 84 -7.23 -1.10 -10.71
CA ARG A 84 -7.79 -2.46 -10.70
C ARG A 84 -6.75 -3.54 -10.42
N VAL A 85 -5.52 -3.36 -10.92
CA VAL A 85 -4.42 -4.30 -10.64
C VAL A 85 -4.14 -4.38 -9.14
N TYR A 86 -4.15 -3.24 -8.45
CA TYR A 86 -3.91 -3.19 -7.01
C TYR A 86 -5.09 -3.71 -6.19
N ARG A 87 -6.32 -3.48 -6.68
CA ARG A 87 -7.49 -4.14 -6.11
C ARG A 87 -7.40 -5.66 -6.27
N GLY A 88 -7.01 -6.15 -7.44
CA GLY A 88 -6.74 -7.56 -7.68
C GLY A 88 -5.73 -8.15 -6.69
N ASN A 89 -4.70 -7.39 -6.30
CA ASN A 89 -3.76 -7.84 -5.25
C ASN A 89 -4.46 -8.03 -3.89
N VAL A 90 -5.39 -7.14 -3.52
CA VAL A 90 -6.18 -7.28 -2.27
C VAL A 90 -7.07 -8.52 -2.34
N GLU A 91 -7.74 -8.73 -3.48
CA GLU A 91 -8.60 -9.88 -3.73
C GLU A 91 -7.81 -11.19 -3.68
N ASP A 92 -6.64 -11.28 -4.35
CA ASP A 92 -5.73 -12.43 -4.32
C ASP A 92 -5.26 -12.77 -2.91
N VAL A 93 -5.04 -11.74 -2.09
CA VAL A 93 -4.65 -11.94 -0.69
C VAL A 93 -5.83 -12.49 0.12
N LEU A 94 -7.05 -11.99 -0.06
CA LEU A 94 -8.25 -12.52 0.60
C LEU A 94 -8.54 -13.96 0.17
N ASP A 95 -8.39 -14.30 -1.11
CA ASP A 95 -8.60 -15.66 -1.62
C ASP A 95 -7.70 -16.67 -0.93
N ARG A 96 -6.48 -16.27 -0.57
CA ARG A 96 -5.50 -17.13 0.12
C ARG A 96 -5.62 -17.10 1.63
N ASN A 97 -6.04 -15.97 2.20
CA ASN A 97 -6.07 -15.75 3.64
C ASN A 97 -7.44 -16.11 4.26
N GLY A 98 -8.52 -16.01 3.48
CA GLY A 98 -9.90 -15.95 3.97
C GLY A 98 -10.27 -14.57 4.54
N PRO A 99 -11.46 -14.49 5.17
CA PRO A 99 -12.03 -13.24 5.68
C PRO A 99 -11.11 -12.51 6.65
N ALA A 100 -10.91 -11.20 6.47
CA ALA A 100 -9.91 -10.41 7.18
C ALA A 100 -10.37 -8.99 7.51
N ILE A 101 -9.63 -8.32 8.40
CA ILE A 101 -9.68 -6.87 8.58
C ILE A 101 -8.73 -6.23 7.56
N LEU A 102 -9.24 -5.35 6.72
CA LEU A 102 -8.42 -4.61 5.75
C LEU A 102 -8.03 -3.25 6.30
N ILE A 103 -6.75 -2.95 6.28
CA ILE A 103 -6.18 -1.66 6.66
C ILE A 103 -5.46 -1.11 5.43
N GLY A 104 -5.87 0.05 4.94
CA GLY A 104 -5.26 0.64 3.77
C GLY A 104 -4.93 2.12 3.94
N HIS A 105 -3.84 2.56 3.31
CA HIS A 105 -3.50 3.97 3.21
C HIS A 105 -3.61 4.45 1.77
N SER A 106 -4.23 5.63 1.55
CA SER A 106 -4.34 6.30 0.24
C SER A 106 -4.87 5.35 -0.85
N MET A 107 -4.06 4.93 -1.81
CA MET A 107 -4.39 3.95 -2.85
C MET A 107 -4.81 2.60 -2.25
N GLY A 108 -4.06 2.08 -1.27
CA GLY A 108 -4.41 0.85 -0.56
C GLY A 108 -5.74 0.94 0.17
N ALA A 109 -6.09 2.12 0.70
CA ALA A 109 -7.40 2.38 1.32
C ALA A 109 -8.53 2.29 0.29
N LEU A 110 -8.36 2.88 -0.89
CA LEU A 110 -9.37 2.78 -1.95
C LEU A 110 -9.54 1.35 -2.45
N CYS A 111 -8.44 0.63 -2.68
CA CYS A 111 -8.50 -0.76 -3.12
C CYS A 111 -9.23 -1.63 -2.08
N SER A 112 -8.89 -1.47 -0.80
CA SER A 112 -9.57 -2.17 0.31
C SER A 112 -11.06 -1.83 0.39
N MET A 113 -11.42 -0.56 0.21
CA MET A 113 -12.82 -0.11 0.21
C MET A 113 -13.61 -0.71 -0.95
N PHE A 114 -13.09 -0.68 -2.17
CA PHE A 114 -13.76 -1.26 -3.33
C PHE A 114 -13.88 -2.78 -3.20
N THR A 115 -12.88 -3.46 -2.65
CA THR A 115 -12.96 -4.89 -2.35
C THR A 115 -14.06 -5.16 -1.31
N ALA A 116 -14.14 -4.36 -0.23
CA ALA A 116 -15.18 -4.51 0.77
C ALA A 116 -16.61 -4.27 0.23
N MET A 117 -16.76 -3.39 -0.76
CA MET A 117 -18.06 -3.15 -1.43
C MET A 117 -18.50 -4.32 -2.32
N GLU A 118 -17.55 -5.01 -2.95
CA GLU A 118 -17.83 -6.12 -3.88
C GLU A 118 -17.85 -7.49 -3.18
N ARG A 119 -17.12 -7.63 -2.07
CA ARG A 119 -16.93 -8.86 -1.29
C ARG A 119 -17.15 -8.62 0.22
N PRO A 120 -18.31 -8.13 0.63
CA PRO A 120 -18.57 -7.76 2.03
C PRO A 120 -18.46 -8.94 3.00
N GLU A 121 -18.70 -10.16 2.54
CA GLU A 121 -18.58 -11.40 3.33
C GLU A 121 -17.12 -11.73 3.70
N ASP A 122 -16.15 -11.29 2.91
CA ASP A 122 -14.72 -11.53 3.13
C ASP A 122 -14.06 -10.43 3.98
N VAL A 123 -14.76 -9.35 4.27
CA VAL A 123 -14.21 -8.20 5.00
C VAL A 123 -14.84 -8.09 6.38
N ARG A 124 -14.10 -8.47 7.42
CA ARG A 124 -14.52 -8.43 8.83
C ARG A 124 -14.44 -7.04 9.45
N GLY A 125 -13.66 -6.16 8.86
CA GLY A 125 -13.49 -4.78 9.28
C GLY A 125 -12.69 -3.99 8.24
N LEU A 126 -12.85 -2.67 8.25
CA LEU A 126 -12.20 -1.80 7.28
C LEU A 126 -11.66 -0.55 7.99
N VAL A 127 -10.34 -0.32 7.86
CA VAL A 127 -9.66 0.87 8.37
C VAL A 127 -9.05 1.63 7.18
N LEU A 128 -9.54 2.83 6.95
CA LEU A 128 -9.13 3.68 5.84
C LEU A 128 -8.32 4.86 6.35
N LEU A 129 -7.04 4.88 6.01
CA LEU A 129 -6.12 5.98 6.34
C LEU A 129 -5.99 6.88 5.12
N GLU A 130 -6.48 8.11 5.23
CA GLU A 130 -6.43 9.13 4.17
C GLU A 130 -6.83 8.62 2.77
N PRO A 131 -8.02 8.01 2.61
CA PRO A 131 -8.47 7.53 1.31
C PRO A 131 -8.63 8.69 0.33
N VAL A 132 -8.13 8.53 -0.89
CA VAL A 132 -8.15 9.60 -1.92
C VAL A 132 -9.46 9.54 -2.69
N PHE A 133 -10.37 10.46 -2.44
CA PHE A 133 -11.59 10.63 -3.23
C PHE A 133 -11.44 11.81 -4.18
N PHE A 134 -11.73 11.59 -5.46
CA PHE A 134 -11.81 12.65 -6.44
C PHE A 134 -13.28 13.02 -6.69
N PRO A 135 -13.61 14.32 -6.68
CA PRO A 135 -14.95 14.78 -7.04
C PRO A 135 -15.33 14.29 -8.45
N PRO A 136 -16.62 13.91 -8.69
CA PRO A 136 -17.06 13.40 -9.99
C PRO A 136 -16.72 14.34 -11.15
N LEU A 137 -16.82 15.65 -10.95
CA LEU A 137 -16.49 16.65 -11.95
C LEU A 137 -15.00 16.65 -12.33
N PHE A 138 -14.11 16.42 -11.34
CA PHE A 138 -12.69 16.25 -11.59
C PHE A 138 -12.41 14.99 -12.43
N MET A 139 -13.08 13.88 -12.12
CA MET A 139 -12.95 12.63 -12.87
C MET A 139 -13.46 12.78 -14.31
N LEU A 140 -14.55 13.52 -14.52
CA LEU A 140 -15.04 13.86 -15.87
C LEU A 140 -14.01 14.68 -16.64
N GLY A 141 -13.44 15.72 -16.01
CA GLY A 141 -12.38 16.54 -16.61
C GLY A 141 -11.16 15.71 -16.99
N LEU A 142 -10.73 14.79 -16.14
CA LEU A 142 -9.61 13.89 -16.40
C LEU A 142 -9.91 12.94 -17.58
N SER A 143 -11.13 12.42 -17.66
CA SER A 143 -11.57 11.54 -18.76
C SER A 143 -11.58 12.28 -20.09
N LEU A 144 -12.03 13.54 -20.12
CA LEU A 144 -11.98 14.39 -21.31
C LEU A 144 -10.53 14.73 -21.70
N ALA A 145 -9.67 15.04 -20.72
CA ALA A 145 -8.25 15.30 -20.98
C ALA A 145 -7.54 14.08 -21.58
N ARG A 146 -7.91 12.87 -21.16
CA ARG A 146 -7.45 11.60 -21.75
C ARG A 146 -7.88 11.45 -23.19
N LEU A 147 -9.17 11.67 -23.46
CA LEU A 147 -9.72 11.57 -24.81
C LEU A 147 -9.02 12.54 -25.78
N LEU A 148 -8.64 13.71 -25.29
CA LEU A 148 -7.95 14.74 -26.06
C LEU A 148 -6.41 14.60 -26.07
N ASN A 149 -5.84 13.55 -25.46
CA ASN A 149 -4.39 13.33 -25.31
C ASN A 149 -3.60 14.49 -24.65
N VAL A 150 -4.26 15.30 -23.82
CA VAL A 150 -3.65 16.42 -23.10
C VAL A 150 -3.42 16.14 -21.61
N GLU A 151 -3.61 14.91 -21.18
CA GLU A 151 -3.53 14.46 -19.80
C GLU A 151 -2.19 14.82 -19.14
N ALA A 152 -1.07 14.60 -19.84
CA ALA A 152 0.26 14.91 -19.33
C ALA A 152 0.50 16.41 -19.08
N ARG A 153 -0.24 17.29 -19.77
CA ARG A 153 -0.18 18.75 -19.58
C ARG A 153 -1.08 19.22 -18.44
N SER A 154 -2.16 18.48 -18.17
CA SER A 154 -3.17 18.85 -17.17
C SER A 154 -2.81 18.37 -15.77
N ASN A 155 -2.00 17.33 -15.63
CA ASN A 155 -1.67 16.71 -14.35
C ASN A 155 -0.19 16.92 -13.99
N ARG A 156 0.07 17.92 -13.15
CA ARG A 156 1.44 18.24 -12.66
C ARG A 156 2.11 17.11 -11.88
N LEU A 157 1.36 16.13 -11.40
CA LEU A 157 1.91 15.00 -10.64
C LEU A 157 2.66 14.01 -11.54
N ILE A 158 2.29 13.92 -12.82
CA ILE A 158 2.94 13.00 -13.79
C ILE A 158 4.41 13.39 -14.04
N PRO A 159 4.76 14.64 -14.41
CA PRO A 159 6.15 15.05 -14.53
C PRO A 159 6.94 14.85 -13.24
N GLN A 160 6.39 15.27 -12.10
CA GLN A 160 7.04 15.12 -10.80
C GLN A 160 7.33 13.65 -10.43
N ALA A 161 6.44 12.73 -10.80
CA ALA A 161 6.66 11.30 -10.57
C ALA A 161 7.77 10.74 -11.47
N ARG A 162 7.86 11.19 -12.73
CA ARG A 162 8.93 10.79 -13.68
C ARG A 162 10.31 11.33 -13.31
N GLU A 163 10.37 12.50 -12.67
CA GLU A 163 11.61 13.13 -12.20
C GLU A 163 12.12 12.56 -10.87
N ARG A 164 11.38 11.64 -10.22
CA ARG A 164 11.84 11.01 -8.99
C ARG A 164 13.08 10.18 -9.26
N ARG A 165 14.10 10.40 -8.43
CA ARG A 165 15.31 9.58 -8.44
C ARG A 165 14.94 8.12 -8.12
N GLN A 166 15.36 7.20 -8.99
CA GLN A 166 15.01 5.76 -8.87
C GLN A 166 16.14 4.95 -8.23
N TYR A 167 17.38 5.44 -8.32
CA TYR A 167 18.56 4.74 -7.83
C TYR A 167 19.40 5.65 -6.97
N PHE A 168 19.99 5.09 -5.93
CA PHE A 168 20.89 5.74 -5.00
C PHE A 168 22.16 4.89 -4.86
N ASP A 169 23.31 5.54 -4.74
CA ASP A 169 24.60 4.87 -4.65
C ASP A 169 24.85 4.32 -3.23
N SER A 170 24.16 4.86 -2.23
CA SER A 170 24.19 4.39 -0.85
C SER A 170 22.88 4.65 -0.13
N HIS A 171 22.70 3.99 1.00
CA HIS A 171 21.55 4.20 1.89
C HIS A 171 21.56 5.64 2.47
N GLU A 172 22.72 6.16 2.86
CA GLU A 172 22.87 7.53 3.36
C GLU A 172 22.41 8.55 2.31
N GLN A 173 22.78 8.36 1.05
CA GLN A 173 22.36 9.23 -0.04
C GLN A 173 20.84 9.21 -0.23
N ALA A 174 20.19 8.06 -0.06
CA ALA A 174 18.73 7.96 -0.10
C ALA A 174 18.09 8.71 1.07
N ILE A 175 18.60 8.53 2.28
CA ILE A 175 18.13 9.23 3.48
C ILE A 175 18.22 10.75 3.31
N ASP A 176 19.35 11.28 2.90
CA ASP A 176 19.57 12.72 2.69
C ASP A 176 18.63 13.27 1.61
N TYR A 177 18.44 12.52 0.53
CA TYR A 177 17.49 12.89 -0.51
C TYR A 177 16.06 12.99 0.03
N PHE A 178 15.60 12.03 0.82
CA PHE A 178 14.26 12.03 1.38
C PHE A 178 14.08 13.09 2.48
N ARG A 179 15.07 13.34 3.33
CA ARG A 179 15.08 14.44 4.31
C ARG A 179 14.90 15.81 3.64
N GLY A 180 15.47 16.00 2.46
CA GLY A 180 15.31 17.23 1.68
C GLY A 180 13.91 17.43 1.09
N ARG A 181 13.02 16.42 1.12
CA ARG A 181 11.69 16.52 0.53
C ARG A 181 10.70 17.20 1.46
N LYS A 182 10.05 18.26 0.96
CA LYS A 182 9.08 19.05 1.74
C LYS A 182 7.96 18.20 2.34
N ALA A 183 7.50 17.18 1.63
CA ALA A 183 6.44 16.28 2.06
C ALA A 183 6.83 15.38 3.25
N LEU A 184 8.13 15.17 3.48
CA LEU A 184 8.64 14.29 4.54
C LEU A 184 9.26 15.06 5.71
N LYS A 185 9.28 16.39 5.67
CA LYS A 185 9.89 17.24 6.71
C LYS A 185 9.34 17.02 8.12
N SER A 186 8.08 16.62 8.22
CA SER A 186 7.42 16.36 9.52
C SER A 186 7.49 14.89 9.93
N TRP A 187 8.11 14.04 9.14
CA TRP A 187 8.24 12.63 9.46
C TRP A 187 9.30 12.44 10.54
N PRO A 188 9.07 11.53 11.51
CA PRO A 188 10.10 11.20 12.49
C PRO A 188 11.28 10.50 11.80
N GLU A 189 12.49 10.71 12.33
CA GLU A 189 13.72 10.12 11.78
C GLU A 189 13.62 8.61 11.60
N GLU A 190 13.01 7.91 12.52
CA GLU A 190 12.77 6.47 12.50
C GLU A 190 11.90 5.98 11.33
N ALA A 191 11.20 6.89 10.65
CA ALA A 191 10.37 6.57 9.49
C ALA A 191 11.08 6.88 8.16
N ILE A 192 12.24 7.56 8.20
CA ILE A 192 13.07 7.88 7.04
C ILE A 192 14.18 6.84 6.87
N HIS A 193 14.60 6.20 7.97
CA HIS A 193 15.58 5.10 8.02
C HIS A 193 14.98 3.75 7.75
#